data_a5b218368a681f014287b0e536d3618f
#
_entry.id   a5b218368a681f014287b0e536d3618f
#
_cell.length_a   1.000
_cell.length_b   1.000
_cell.length_c   1.000
_cell.angle_alpha   90.00
_cell.angle_beta   90.00
_cell.angle_gamma   90.00
#
_symmetry.space_group_name_H-M   'P 1'
#
loop_
_entity.id
_entity.type
_entity.pdbx_description
1 polymer ?
#
loop_
_entity_poly.entity_id
_entity_poly.type
_entity_poly.pdbx_seq_one_letter_code
_entity_poly.pdbx_strand_id
1 'polypeptide(L)'
;MSKRLNKTIKWDKLDNTANLFPVIVSENVSNVYRISVTLTEDIDAELLQKALDKILPFFDVFNHKLKNGIFWYYFEANNRPAPRVIPEDTYPCLYINPYTNNEYLFRVTYYQKRINLEVFHVLTDGNGALIFLKELTYQYLRYKYPELAEKAGNTLNADSSLDIEDSYKKNYIRPAKRSYKTEKAVILKGEKLPFNHFAILHGYIPVAEIKQAAAKYGVT
;
A
#
# COMPACT_ATOMS: atom_id res chain seq x y z
N MET A 1 -12.75 -21.85 36.93
CA MET A 1 -13.33 -20.56 36.50
C MET A 1 -12.36 -19.87 35.56
N SER A 2 -12.61 -19.98 34.27
CA SER A 2 -11.75 -19.41 33.22
C SER A 2 -12.06 -17.91 33.12
N LYS A 3 -11.09 -17.04 33.42
CA LYS A 3 -11.17 -15.61 33.14
C LYS A 3 -11.15 -15.43 31.61
N ARG A 4 -12.31 -15.17 31.01
CA ARG A 4 -12.38 -14.61 29.65
C ARG A 4 -11.68 -13.26 29.70
N LEU A 5 -10.45 -13.20 29.14
CA LEU A 5 -9.81 -11.94 28.80
C LEU A 5 -10.74 -11.24 27.80
N ASN A 6 -11.39 -10.18 28.22
CA ASN A 6 -12.05 -9.24 27.32
C ASN A 6 -10.93 -8.61 26.45
N LYS A 7 -10.71 -9.20 25.28
CA LYS A 7 -9.89 -8.60 24.24
C LYS A 7 -10.67 -7.39 23.73
N THR A 8 -10.34 -6.21 24.18
CA THR A 8 -10.90 -4.96 23.64
C THR A 8 -10.56 -4.95 22.16
N ILE A 9 -11.57 -5.06 21.31
CA ILE A 9 -11.38 -4.98 19.86
C ILE A 9 -10.99 -3.53 19.58
N LYS A 10 -9.75 -3.31 19.21
CA LYS A 10 -9.27 -1.99 18.81
C LYS A 10 -9.84 -1.70 17.43
N TRP A 11 -10.65 -0.68 17.30
CA TRP A 11 -11.19 -0.20 16.03
C TRP A 11 -10.81 1.26 15.82
N ASP A 12 -10.58 1.62 14.56
CA ASP A 12 -10.19 2.96 14.15
C ASP A 12 -11.07 3.44 13.00
N LYS A 13 -11.30 4.75 12.95
CA LYS A 13 -12.05 5.38 11.87
C LYS A 13 -11.18 5.49 10.63
N LEU A 14 -11.79 5.35 9.46
CA LEU A 14 -11.15 5.76 8.23
C LEU A 14 -10.99 7.27 8.20
N ASP A 15 -9.90 7.76 7.61
CA ASP A 15 -9.78 9.17 7.28
C ASP A 15 -10.78 9.57 6.19
N ASN A 16 -10.89 10.87 5.91
CA ASN A 16 -11.85 11.38 4.93
C ASN A 16 -11.60 10.85 3.51
N THR A 17 -10.35 10.67 3.12
CA THR A 17 -9.99 10.17 1.81
C THR A 17 -10.20 8.66 1.73
N ALA A 18 -9.83 7.93 2.76
CA ALA A 18 -10.02 6.48 2.86
C ALA A 18 -11.50 6.06 2.74
N ASN A 19 -12.43 6.89 3.23
CA ASN A 19 -13.87 6.61 3.11
C ASN A 19 -14.38 6.55 1.65
N LEU A 20 -13.68 7.16 0.71
CA LEU A 20 -14.07 7.14 -0.70
C LEU A 20 -13.82 5.78 -1.36
N PHE A 21 -12.68 5.16 -1.08
CA PHE A 21 -12.22 3.96 -1.79
C PHE A 21 -13.14 2.75 -1.68
N PRO A 22 -13.69 2.38 -0.51
CA PRO A 22 -14.60 1.24 -0.41
C PRO A 22 -15.91 1.43 -1.17
N VAL A 23 -16.32 2.68 -1.39
CA VAL A 23 -17.60 3.00 -2.07
C VAL A 23 -17.47 2.90 -3.57
N ILE A 24 -16.30 3.24 -4.13
CA ILE A 24 -16.06 3.27 -5.59
C ILE A 24 -15.40 1.98 -6.11
N VAL A 25 -15.08 1.04 -5.23
CA VAL A 25 -14.48 -0.24 -5.64
C VAL A 25 -15.47 -1.06 -6.45
N SER A 26 -14.99 -1.64 -7.54
CA SER A 26 -15.73 -2.57 -8.38
C SER A 26 -14.77 -3.59 -9.01
N GLU A 27 -15.28 -4.57 -9.73
CA GLU A 27 -14.45 -5.53 -10.47
C GLU A 27 -13.47 -4.85 -11.45
N ASN A 28 -13.86 -3.71 -12.02
CA ASN A 28 -13.08 -2.95 -12.99
C ASN A 28 -12.24 -1.82 -12.35
N VAL A 29 -12.51 -1.47 -11.08
CA VAL A 29 -11.83 -0.39 -10.36
C VAL A 29 -11.47 -0.89 -8.98
N SER A 30 -10.33 -1.54 -8.88
CA SER A 30 -9.88 -2.17 -7.63
C SER A 30 -9.41 -1.17 -6.57
N ASN A 31 -9.00 0.04 -6.98
CA ASN A 31 -8.29 1.00 -6.14
C ASN A 31 -7.05 0.41 -5.44
N VAL A 32 -6.46 -0.60 -6.05
CA VAL A 32 -5.19 -1.19 -5.64
C VAL A 32 -4.09 -0.56 -6.47
N TYR A 33 -3.04 -0.13 -5.80
CA TYR A 33 -1.81 0.33 -6.47
C TYR A 33 -0.64 -0.56 -6.11
N ARG A 34 0.40 -0.52 -6.93
CA ARG A 34 1.62 -1.31 -6.76
C ARG A 34 2.83 -0.42 -6.67
N ILE A 35 3.71 -0.79 -5.75
CA ILE A 35 5.11 -0.36 -5.76
C ILE A 35 6.00 -1.60 -5.75
N SER A 36 7.17 -1.49 -6.35
CA SER A 36 8.06 -2.64 -6.52
C SER A 36 9.51 -2.26 -6.30
N VAL A 37 10.30 -3.23 -5.88
CA VAL A 37 11.76 -3.15 -5.83
C VAL A 37 12.35 -4.32 -6.61
N THR A 38 13.37 -4.03 -7.41
CA THR A 38 14.12 -5.06 -8.15
C THR A 38 15.51 -5.21 -7.53
N LEU A 39 15.87 -6.42 -7.18
CA LEU A 39 17.18 -6.78 -6.62
C LEU A 39 18.10 -7.33 -7.72
N THR A 40 19.32 -7.67 -7.33
CA THR A 40 20.33 -8.23 -8.26
C THR A 40 20.19 -9.74 -8.45
N GLU A 41 19.53 -10.41 -7.50
CA GLU A 41 19.36 -11.87 -7.48
C GLU A 41 17.89 -12.27 -7.36
N ASP A 42 17.61 -13.52 -7.68
CA ASP A 42 16.26 -14.06 -7.58
C ASP A 42 15.77 -14.07 -6.13
N ILE A 43 14.48 -13.85 -6.01
CA ILE A 43 13.80 -13.75 -4.70
C ILE A 43 13.59 -15.15 -4.14
N ASP A 44 14.02 -15.34 -2.90
CA ASP A 44 13.68 -16.49 -2.09
C ASP A 44 12.36 -16.23 -1.37
N ALA A 45 11.35 -17.00 -1.73
CA ALA A 45 9.99 -16.82 -1.21
C ALA A 45 9.88 -17.11 0.29
N GLU A 46 10.64 -18.07 0.81
CA GLU A 46 10.61 -18.43 2.24
C GLU A 46 11.23 -17.34 3.10
N LEU A 47 12.37 -16.80 2.65
CA LEU A 47 13.00 -15.67 3.32
C LEU A 47 12.14 -14.41 3.24
N LEU A 48 11.45 -14.19 2.11
CA LEU A 48 10.55 -13.05 1.97
C LEU A 48 9.32 -13.18 2.89
N GLN A 49 8.75 -14.39 3.02
CA GLN A 49 7.67 -14.65 3.97
C GLN A 49 8.14 -14.41 5.41
N LYS A 50 9.30 -14.93 5.76
CA LYS A 50 9.89 -14.73 7.09
C LYS A 50 10.14 -13.25 7.39
N ALA A 51 10.56 -12.48 6.41
CA ALA A 51 10.73 -11.04 6.55
C ALA A 51 9.38 -10.34 6.78
N LEU A 52 8.35 -10.70 6.02
CA LEU A 52 7.01 -10.16 6.18
C LEU A 52 6.44 -10.46 7.57
N ASP A 53 6.52 -11.71 8.02
CA ASP A 53 6.06 -12.12 9.36
C ASP A 53 6.77 -11.34 10.47
N LYS A 54 8.04 -11.01 10.26
CA LYS A 54 8.85 -10.27 11.23
C LYS A 54 8.47 -8.80 11.32
N ILE A 55 8.25 -8.12 10.19
CA ILE A 55 8.03 -6.67 10.19
C ILE A 55 6.59 -6.28 10.44
N LEU A 56 5.63 -7.10 9.98
CA LEU A 56 4.21 -6.76 10.00
C LEU A 56 3.70 -6.30 11.39
N PRO A 57 4.10 -6.93 12.52
CA PRO A 57 3.67 -6.47 13.85
C PRO A 57 4.08 -5.05 14.23
N PHE A 58 5.06 -4.46 13.54
CA PHE A 58 5.54 -3.10 13.79
C PHE A 58 4.84 -2.05 12.94
N PHE A 59 3.97 -2.47 12.03
CA PHE A 59 3.22 -1.59 11.13
C PHE A 59 1.73 -1.67 11.42
N ASP A 60 1.27 -0.96 12.43
CA ASP A 60 -0.14 -0.98 12.88
C ASP A 60 -1.12 -0.72 11.74
N VAL A 61 -0.81 0.22 10.84
CA VAL A 61 -1.65 0.53 9.67
C VAL A 61 -1.89 -0.72 8.81
N PHE A 62 -0.87 -1.54 8.60
CA PHE A 62 -0.94 -2.75 7.78
C PHE A 62 -1.64 -3.91 8.51
N ASN A 63 -1.76 -3.86 9.83
CA ASN A 63 -2.45 -4.84 10.66
C ASN A 63 -3.95 -4.58 10.82
N HIS A 64 -4.56 -3.90 9.87
CA HIS A 64 -5.99 -3.64 9.87
C HIS A 64 -6.73 -4.43 8.81
N LYS A 65 -7.97 -4.76 9.11
CA LYS A 65 -8.97 -5.26 8.17
C LYS A 65 -10.12 -4.26 8.07
N LEU A 66 -10.74 -4.20 6.92
CA LEU A 66 -11.88 -3.33 6.67
C LEU A 66 -13.17 -4.02 7.06
N LYS A 67 -14.00 -3.34 7.81
CA LYS A 67 -15.35 -3.78 8.18
C LYS A 67 -16.39 -2.80 7.69
N ASN A 68 -17.53 -3.34 7.29
CA ASN A 68 -18.70 -2.57 6.92
C ASN A 68 -19.63 -2.49 8.13
N GLY A 69 -19.82 -1.29 8.68
CA GLY A 69 -20.84 -1.00 9.67
C GLY A 69 -22.19 -0.73 9.01
N ILE A 70 -23.20 -0.32 9.79
CA ILE A 70 -24.54 -0.02 9.27
C ILE A 70 -24.51 1.19 8.31
N PHE A 71 -23.69 2.21 8.61
CA PHE A 71 -23.65 3.46 7.85
C PHE A 71 -22.28 3.85 7.33
N TRP A 72 -21.18 3.21 7.82
CA TRP A 72 -19.81 3.56 7.44
C TRP A 72 -18.88 2.37 7.53
N TYR A 73 -17.77 2.46 6.82
CA TYR A 73 -16.65 1.54 6.95
C TYR A 73 -15.75 1.93 8.13
N TYR A 74 -15.11 0.95 8.74
CA TYR A 74 -14.14 1.17 9.81
C TYR A 74 -13.04 0.12 9.77
N PHE A 75 -11.91 0.46 10.36
CA PHE A 75 -10.83 -0.47 10.57
C PHE A 75 -11.01 -1.26 11.86
N GLU A 76 -10.66 -2.52 11.82
CA GLU A 76 -10.57 -3.40 12.98
C GLU A 76 -9.21 -4.08 12.96
N ALA A 77 -8.54 -4.19 14.12
CA ALA A 77 -7.25 -4.86 14.22
C ALA A 77 -7.35 -6.30 13.68
N ASN A 78 -6.43 -6.65 12.79
CA ASN A 78 -6.32 -7.98 12.21
C ASN A 78 -5.30 -8.80 13.00
N ASN A 79 -5.76 -9.87 13.65
CA ASN A 79 -4.90 -10.77 14.44
C ASN A 79 -4.63 -12.10 13.72
N ARG A 80 -4.91 -12.17 12.41
CA ARG A 80 -4.61 -13.35 11.60
C ARG A 80 -3.13 -13.40 11.23
N PRO A 81 -2.60 -14.58 10.88
CA PRO A 81 -1.25 -14.66 10.32
C PRO A 81 -1.08 -13.74 9.13
N ALA A 82 0.14 -13.26 8.89
CA ALA A 82 0.47 -12.46 7.72
C ALA A 82 -0.05 -13.12 6.42
N PRO A 83 -0.38 -12.34 5.38
CA PRO A 83 -0.77 -12.91 4.11
C PRO A 83 0.40 -13.69 3.51
N ARG A 84 0.10 -14.75 2.75
CA ARG A 84 1.14 -15.53 2.10
C ARG A 84 1.79 -14.73 0.97
N VAL A 85 3.10 -14.78 0.94
CA VAL A 85 3.89 -14.34 -0.22
C VAL A 85 3.67 -15.35 -1.34
N ILE A 86 3.24 -14.90 -2.50
CA ILE A 86 2.93 -15.75 -3.65
C ILE A 86 3.70 -15.30 -4.89
N PRO A 87 4.00 -16.22 -5.82
CA PRO A 87 4.52 -15.80 -7.13
C PRO A 87 3.51 -14.92 -7.84
N GLU A 88 4.01 -13.97 -8.65
CA GLU A 88 3.17 -13.18 -9.53
C GLU A 88 2.72 -14.03 -10.72
N ASP A 89 1.46 -14.41 -10.72
CA ASP A 89 0.83 -15.28 -11.73
C ASP A 89 -0.34 -14.60 -12.44
N THR A 90 -0.69 -13.40 -12.02
CA THR A 90 -1.83 -12.65 -12.53
C THR A 90 -1.45 -11.21 -12.86
N TYR A 91 -2.40 -10.48 -13.43
CA TYR A 91 -2.23 -9.04 -13.69
C TYR A 91 -2.04 -8.24 -12.41
N PRO A 92 -1.21 -7.17 -12.44
CA PRO A 92 -1.03 -6.30 -11.29
C PRO A 92 -2.30 -5.51 -10.96
N CYS A 93 -2.38 -5.10 -9.69
CA CYS A 93 -3.43 -4.22 -9.19
C CYS A 93 -4.86 -4.78 -9.28
N LEU A 94 -5.02 -6.10 -9.35
CA LEU A 94 -6.34 -6.72 -9.23
C LEU A 94 -6.88 -6.56 -7.81
N TYR A 95 -8.20 -6.65 -7.70
CA TYR A 95 -8.90 -6.63 -6.41
C TYR A 95 -8.29 -7.65 -5.43
N ILE A 96 -8.05 -7.20 -4.21
CA ILE A 96 -7.55 -8.05 -3.13
C ILE A 96 -8.76 -8.62 -2.40
N ASN A 97 -9.02 -9.91 -2.62
CA ASN A 97 -10.11 -10.59 -1.94
C ASN A 97 -9.74 -10.86 -0.47
N PRO A 98 -10.42 -10.23 0.50
CA PRO A 98 -10.09 -10.38 1.90
C PRO A 98 -10.29 -11.82 2.41
N TYR A 99 -11.20 -12.59 1.82
CA TYR A 99 -11.48 -13.97 2.25
C TYR A 99 -10.34 -14.95 1.94
N THR A 100 -9.55 -14.68 0.89
CA THR A 100 -8.41 -15.51 0.49
C THR A 100 -7.07 -14.95 0.95
N ASN A 101 -7.06 -13.78 1.58
CA ASN A 101 -5.87 -13.04 1.98
C ASN A 101 -5.80 -12.75 3.48
N ASN A 102 -6.33 -13.63 4.32
CA ASN A 102 -6.39 -13.46 5.77
C ASN A 102 -6.98 -12.10 6.22
N GLU A 103 -7.92 -11.53 5.46
CA GLU A 103 -8.53 -10.21 5.65
C GLU A 103 -7.55 -9.02 5.57
N TYR A 104 -6.32 -9.22 5.08
CA TYR A 104 -5.39 -8.10 4.85
C TYR A 104 -5.75 -7.32 3.58
N LEU A 105 -5.49 -6.02 3.61
CA LEU A 105 -5.79 -5.07 2.55
C LEU A 105 -4.58 -4.81 1.64
N PHE A 106 -3.57 -5.63 1.74
CA PHE A 106 -2.38 -5.63 0.91
C PHE A 106 -1.97 -7.06 0.59
N ARG A 107 -1.16 -7.23 -0.44
CA ARG A 107 -0.49 -8.51 -0.74
C ARG A 107 0.94 -8.28 -1.17
N VAL A 108 1.79 -9.26 -0.93
CA VAL A 108 3.17 -9.30 -1.38
C VAL A 108 3.31 -10.41 -2.42
N THR A 109 3.77 -10.04 -3.60
CA THR A 109 4.08 -11.01 -4.66
C THR A 109 5.54 -10.87 -5.08
N TYR A 110 6.07 -11.88 -5.76
CA TYR A 110 7.41 -11.81 -6.32
C TYR A 110 7.46 -12.40 -7.73
N TYR A 111 8.36 -11.87 -8.54
CA TYR A 111 8.66 -12.41 -9.86
C TYR A 111 10.15 -12.27 -10.13
N GLN A 112 10.84 -13.41 -10.30
CA GLN A 112 12.30 -13.43 -10.46
C GLN A 112 13.00 -12.58 -9.39
N LYS A 113 13.58 -11.45 -9.77
CA LYS A 113 14.35 -10.53 -8.90
C LYS A 113 13.51 -9.43 -8.28
N ARG A 114 12.21 -9.39 -8.50
CA ARG A 114 11.33 -8.29 -8.12
C ARG A 114 10.38 -8.68 -6.99
N ILE A 115 10.34 -7.87 -5.96
CA ILE A 115 9.34 -7.89 -4.89
C ILE A 115 8.29 -6.84 -5.23
N ASN A 116 7.01 -7.22 -5.23
CA ASN A 116 5.89 -6.31 -5.43
C ASN A 116 5.07 -6.21 -4.15
N LEU A 117 4.74 -5.00 -3.78
CA LEU A 117 3.76 -4.70 -2.76
C LEU A 117 2.54 -4.06 -3.43
N GLU A 118 1.39 -4.70 -3.30
CA GLU A 118 0.11 -4.17 -3.77
C GLU A 118 -0.76 -3.83 -2.57
N VAL A 119 -1.33 -2.64 -2.59
CA VAL A 119 -2.05 -2.08 -1.46
C VAL A 119 -3.40 -1.54 -1.92
N PHE A 120 -4.48 -1.93 -1.24
CA PHE A 120 -5.76 -1.27 -1.39
C PHE A 120 -5.65 0.13 -0.78
N HIS A 121 -5.93 1.14 -1.59
CA HIS A 121 -5.62 2.54 -1.26
C HIS A 121 -6.34 3.08 -0.01
N VAL A 122 -7.33 2.35 0.50
CA VAL A 122 -7.96 2.63 1.80
C VAL A 122 -6.96 2.58 2.95
N LEU A 123 -5.93 1.73 2.84
CA LEU A 123 -5.00 1.44 3.92
C LEU A 123 -3.98 2.55 4.13
N THR A 124 -3.34 2.98 3.06
CA THR A 124 -2.30 4.02 3.10
C THR A 124 -2.05 4.61 1.71
N ASP A 125 -1.31 5.71 1.67
CA ASP A 125 -0.81 6.32 0.45
C ASP A 125 0.50 5.67 -0.04
N GLY A 126 1.02 6.19 -1.16
CA GLY A 126 2.26 5.69 -1.74
C GLY A 126 3.48 5.86 -0.85
N ASN A 127 3.52 6.88 0.00
CA ASN A 127 4.63 7.12 0.92
C ASN A 127 4.65 6.10 2.05
N GLY A 128 3.50 5.84 2.67
CA GLY A 128 3.37 4.80 3.70
C GLY A 128 3.71 3.41 3.16
N ALA A 129 3.24 3.08 1.96
CA ALA A 129 3.59 1.83 1.31
C ALA A 129 5.08 1.73 0.97
N LEU A 130 5.72 2.83 0.57
CA LEU A 130 7.16 2.85 0.29
C LEU A 130 8.00 2.59 1.55
N ILE A 131 7.61 3.13 2.70
CA ILE A 131 8.27 2.88 3.98
C ILE A 131 8.15 1.39 4.33
N PHE A 132 6.95 0.81 4.20
CA PHE A 132 6.75 -0.62 4.44
C PHE A 132 7.59 -1.49 3.49
N LEU A 133 7.59 -1.20 2.19
CA LEU A 133 8.38 -1.95 1.20
C LEU A 133 9.89 -1.86 1.47
N LYS A 134 10.39 -0.70 1.85
CA LYS A 134 11.81 -0.52 2.22
C LYS A 134 12.17 -1.40 3.41
N GLU A 135 11.35 -1.41 4.44
CA GLU A 135 11.61 -2.22 5.63
C GLU A 135 11.50 -3.73 5.33
N LEU A 136 10.49 -4.13 4.54
CA LEU A 136 10.36 -5.50 4.08
C LEU A 136 11.60 -5.97 3.32
N THR A 137 12.07 -5.14 2.39
CA THR A 137 13.27 -5.44 1.58
C THR A 137 14.52 -5.49 2.45
N TYR A 138 14.66 -4.55 3.38
CA TYR A 138 15.79 -4.53 4.31
C TYR A 138 15.83 -5.78 5.18
N GLN A 139 14.71 -6.18 5.77
CA GLN A 139 14.64 -7.38 6.60
C GLN A 139 14.86 -8.66 5.77
N TYR A 140 14.37 -8.72 4.53
CA TYR A 140 14.65 -9.80 3.58
C TYR A 140 16.15 -9.93 3.32
N LEU A 141 16.83 -8.81 3.01
CA LEU A 141 18.28 -8.80 2.75
C LEU A 141 19.09 -9.22 4.00
N ARG A 142 18.66 -8.86 5.20
CA ARG A 142 19.27 -9.32 6.45
C ARG A 142 19.18 -10.84 6.64
N TYR A 143 18.10 -11.44 6.20
CA TYR A 143 17.99 -12.90 6.23
C TYR A 143 18.79 -13.57 5.13
N LYS A 144 18.88 -12.95 3.96
CA LYS A 144 19.63 -13.48 2.82
C LYS A 144 21.15 -13.34 3.01
N TYR A 145 21.58 -12.28 3.69
CA TYR A 145 22.99 -11.95 3.93
C TYR A 145 23.25 -11.69 5.42
N PRO A 146 23.32 -12.76 6.24
CA PRO A 146 23.50 -12.61 7.69
C PRO A 146 24.75 -11.83 8.09
N GLU A 147 25.81 -11.92 7.31
CA GLU A 147 27.08 -11.21 7.53
C GLU A 147 26.94 -9.69 7.43
N LEU A 148 25.95 -9.20 6.68
CA LEU A 148 25.63 -7.78 6.59
C LEU A 148 24.74 -7.33 7.76
N ALA A 149 23.97 -8.25 8.34
CA ALA A 149 23.06 -7.96 9.43
C ALA A 149 23.79 -7.47 10.70
N GLU A 150 25.01 -7.95 10.95
CA GLU A 150 25.82 -7.53 12.09
C GLU A 150 26.31 -6.08 11.96
N LYS A 151 26.53 -5.61 10.72
CA LYS A 151 27.00 -4.26 10.42
C LYS A 151 25.86 -3.23 10.31
N ALA A 152 24.69 -3.69 10.01
CA ALA A 152 23.52 -2.85 9.85
C ALA A 152 22.78 -2.73 11.20
N GLY A 153 22.68 -1.53 11.74
CA GLY A 153 21.92 -1.25 12.96
C GLY A 153 20.44 -1.72 12.85
N ASN A 154 19.76 -1.83 13.97
CA ASN A 154 18.32 -2.07 13.99
C ASN A 154 17.60 -0.83 13.44
N THR A 155 16.89 -1.00 12.33
CA THR A 155 16.05 0.07 11.73
C THR A 155 14.61 0.05 12.25
N LEU A 156 14.17 -1.11 12.78
CA LEU A 156 12.87 -1.21 13.45
C LEU A 156 12.98 -0.60 14.85
N ASN A 157 12.85 0.70 14.93
CA ASN A 157 12.59 1.39 16.20
C ASN A 157 11.09 1.38 16.45
N ALA A 158 10.67 1.35 17.72
CA ALA A 158 9.27 1.51 18.12
C ALA A 158 8.65 2.83 17.59
N ASP A 159 9.50 3.81 17.26
CA ASP A 159 9.13 5.09 16.65
C ASP A 159 8.92 5.01 15.13
N SER A 160 9.16 3.86 14.50
CA SER A 160 8.81 3.65 13.08
C SER A 160 7.34 3.32 12.89
N SER A 161 6.52 3.35 13.94
CA SER A 161 5.08 3.33 13.80
C SER A 161 4.68 4.48 12.87
N LEU A 162 4.22 4.15 11.68
CA LEU A 162 3.54 5.11 10.84
C LEU A 162 2.38 5.64 11.68
N ASP A 163 2.48 6.91 12.10
CA ASP A 163 1.41 7.54 12.86
C ASP A 163 0.09 7.36 12.11
N ILE A 164 -0.87 6.74 12.79
CA ILE A 164 -2.26 6.61 12.30
C ILE A 164 -2.93 7.98 12.46
N GLU A 165 -2.22 9.04 12.10
CA GLU A 165 -2.72 10.38 12.22
C GLU A 165 -3.50 10.77 10.97
N ASP A 166 -4.74 11.20 11.14
CA ASP A 166 -5.51 11.86 10.08
C ASP A 166 -4.89 13.23 9.78
N SER A 167 -3.82 13.24 8.99
CA SER A 167 -3.10 14.45 8.58
C SER A 167 -3.99 15.46 7.88
N TYR A 168 -5.09 15.00 7.24
CA TYR A 168 -6.06 15.88 6.61
C TYR A 168 -6.80 16.71 7.66
N LYS A 169 -7.29 16.10 8.73
CA LYS A 169 -7.97 16.83 9.81
C LYS A 169 -7.03 17.75 10.57
N LYS A 170 -5.81 17.28 10.83
CA LYS A 170 -4.79 18.06 11.56
C LYS A 170 -4.43 19.33 10.82
N ASN A 171 -4.30 19.26 9.50
CA ASN A 171 -3.88 20.37 8.65
C ASN A 171 -5.05 21.09 7.96
N TYR A 172 -6.30 20.73 8.27
CA TYR A 172 -7.46 21.34 7.64
C TYR A 172 -7.62 22.80 8.06
N ILE A 173 -7.39 23.69 7.12
CA ILE A 173 -7.73 25.11 7.24
C ILE A 173 -9.05 25.31 6.48
N ARG A 174 -10.08 25.80 7.16
CA ARG A 174 -11.36 26.09 6.53
C ARG A 174 -11.15 27.03 5.33
N PRO A 175 -11.39 26.59 4.10
CA PRO A 175 -11.12 27.44 2.95
C PRO A 175 -12.02 28.66 2.99
N ALA A 176 -11.45 29.84 2.74
CA ALA A 176 -12.27 30.98 2.34
C ALA A 176 -13.12 30.56 1.14
N LYS A 177 -14.38 30.98 1.11
CA LYS A 177 -15.36 30.64 0.04
C LYS A 177 -14.78 30.98 -1.34
N ARG A 178 -13.96 30.10 -1.91
CA ARG A 178 -13.49 30.19 -3.30
C ARG A 178 -14.20 29.09 -4.10
N SER A 179 -15.05 29.51 -5.01
CA SER A 179 -15.56 28.65 -6.05
C SER A 179 -14.41 28.33 -7.01
N TYR A 180 -13.86 27.12 -6.94
CA TYR A 180 -12.94 26.65 -7.97
C TYR A 180 -13.76 26.23 -9.18
N LYS A 181 -13.72 27.05 -10.23
CA LYS A 181 -14.09 26.57 -11.57
C LYS A 181 -12.90 25.82 -12.13
N THR A 182 -12.94 24.52 -12.08
CA THR A 182 -11.96 23.69 -12.79
C THR A 182 -12.35 23.59 -14.26
N GLU A 183 -11.40 23.76 -15.15
CA GLU A 183 -11.58 23.43 -16.55
C GLU A 183 -11.83 21.92 -16.70
N LYS A 184 -12.56 21.55 -17.75
CA LYS A 184 -12.79 20.12 -18.03
C LYS A 184 -11.46 19.47 -18.39
N ALA A 185 -11.19 18.30 -17.81
CA ALA A 185 -10.01 17.51 -18.14
C ALA A 185 -10.00 17.14 -19.63
N VAL A 186 -8.81 17.13 -20.22
CA VAL A 186 -8.62 16.64 -21.59
C VAL A 186 -8.81 15.12 -21.57
N ILE A 187 -9.71 14.63 -22.40
CA ILE A 187 -9.95 13.21 -22.59
C ILE A 187 -9.12 12.75 -23.78
N LEU A 188 -8.18 11.83 -23.54
CA LEU A 188 -7.44 11.19 -24.60
C LEU A 188 -8.39 10.32 -25.42
N LYS A 189 -8.38 10.52 -26.75
CA LYS A 189 -9.14 9.69 -27.69
C LYS A 189 -8.20 8.65 -28.29
N GLY A 190 -8.69 7.45 -28.49
CA GLY A 190 -7.93 6.34 -29.10
C GLY A 190 -8.76 5.07 -29.14
N GLU A 191 -8.18 4.02 -29.68
CA GLU A 191 -8.76 2.69 -29.63
C GLU A 191 -8.78 2.18 -28.19
N LYS A 192 -9.89 1.58 -27.80
CA LYS A 192 -10.04 0.98 -26.47
C LYS A 192 -9.71 -0.50 -26.56
N LEU A 193 -9.03 -0.99 -25.55
CA LEU A 193 -8.88 -2.43 -25.38
C LEU A 193 -10.25 -3.11 -25.19
N PRO A 194 -10.37 -4.38 -25.57
CA PRO A 194 -11.58 -5.14 -25.28
C PRO A 194 -11.91 -5.14 -23.79
N PHE A 195 -13.18 -5.38 -23.46
CA PHE A 195 -13.62 -5.47 -22.07
C PHE A 195 -12.77 -6.50 -21.26
N ASN A 196 -12.41 -6.17 -20.05
CA ASN A 196 -11.51 -6.96 -19.20
C ASN A 196 -10.07 -7.16 -19.71
N HIS A 197 -9.64 -6.38 -20.71
CA HIS A 197 -8.24 -6.35 -21.12
C HIS A 197 -7.58 -5.06 -20.64
N PHE A 198 -6.31 -5.13 -20.26
CA PHE A 198 -5.50 -3.95 -20.03
C PHE A 198 -4.06 -4.18 -20.53
N ALA A 199 -3.36 -3.10 -20.78
CA ALA A 199 -1.96 -3.11 -21.14
C ALA A 199 -1.17 -2.22 -20.21
N ILE A 200 0.08 -2.58 -19.99
CA ILE A 200 1.02 -1.80 -19.17
C ILE A 200 2.05 -1.21 -20.10
N LEU A 201 2.19 0.12 -20.07
CA LEU A 201 3.25 0.83 -20.76
C LEU A 201 4.30 1.25 -19.73
N HIS A 202 5.56 0.90 -20.01
CA HIS A 202 6.69 1.34 -19.22
C HIS A 202 7.42 2.43 -19.99
N GLY A 203 7.71 3.55 -19.31
CA GLY A 203 8.48 4.66 -19.85
C GLY A 203 9.45 5.19 -18.82
N TYR A 204 10.60 5.67 -19.29
CA TYR A 204 11.59 6.36 -18.46
C TYR A 204 11.73 7.78 -18.97
N ILE A 205 11.50 8.73 -18.08
CA ILE A 205 11.67 10.14 -18.38
C ILE A 205 12.66 10.71 -17.37
N PRO A 206 13.76 11.32 -17.81
CA PRO A 206 14.71 11.97 -16.91
C PRO A 206 14.01 13.08 -16.10
N VAL A 207 14.20 13.07 -14.79
CA VAL A 207 13.59 14.07 -13.89
C VAL A 207 13.97 15.51 -14.29
N ALA A 208 15.19 15.71 -14.77
CA ALA A 208 15.67 17.02 -15.22
C ALA A 208 14.83 17.57 -16.39
N GLU A 209 14.47 16.72 -17.36
CA GLU A 209 13.66 17.11 -18.52
C GLU A 209 12.24 17.49 -18.11
N ILE A 210 11.62 16.72 -17.18
CA ILE A 210 10.31 17.07 -16.64
C ILE A 210 10.35 18.41 -15.91
N LYS A 211 11.36 18.64 -15.05
CA LYS A 211 11.51 19.88 -14.32
C LYS A 211 11.73 21.07 -15.26
N GLN A 212 12.49 20.88 -16.33
CA GLN A 212 12.70 21.91 -17.33
C GLN A 212 11.41 22.24 -18.09
N ALA A 213 10.65 21.22 -18.48
CA ALA A 213 9.36 21.41 -19.11
C ALA A 213 8.36 22.12 -18.16
N ALA A 214 8.27 21.70 -16.90
CA ALA A 214 7.42 22.33 -15.90
C ALA A 214 7.76 23.81 -15.70
N ALA A 215 9.04 24.13 -15.58
CA ALA A 215 9.51 25.52 -15.45
C ALA A 215 9.13 26.37 -16.68
N LYS A 216 9.22 25.80 -17.89
CA LYS A 216 8.82 26.50 -19.14
C LYS A 216 7.35 26.90 -19.15
N TYR A 217 6.50 26.08 -18.53
CA TYR A 217 5.05 26.33 -18.44
C TYR A 217 4.60 26.97 -17.13
N GLY A 218 5.55 27.30 -16.22
CA GLY A 218 5.24 27.91 -14.93
C GLY A 218 4.42 27.02 -13.99
N VAL A 219 4.59 25.70 -14.12
CA VAL A 219 3.92 24.69 -13.29
C VAL A 219 4.94 23.87 -12.50
N THR A 220 4.47 23.20 -11.44
CA THR A 220 5.31 22.33 -10.58
C THR A 220 5.09 20.87 -10.90
#